data_58527c0ad07d60a4b6e7323c58dab613
#
_entry.id   58527c0ad07d60a4b6e7323c58dab613
#
_cell.length_a   1.000
_cell.length_b   1.000
_cell.length_c   1.000
_cell.angle_alpha   90.00
_cell.angle_beta   90.00
_cell.angle_gamma   90.00
#
_symmetry.space_group_name_H-M   'P 1'
#
loop_
_entity.id
_entity.type
_entity.pdbx_description
1 polymer ?
#
loop_
_entity_poly.entity_id
_entity_poly.type
_entity_poly.pdbx_seq_one_letter_code
_entity_poly.pdbx_strand_id
1 'polypeptide(L)'
;MSAVDWSAFEVLTSRLNRPGIVESIQELYDVDISSSLVSRVTDNILEDITAWQNRPLSSIYPIVYLDCIVVKVCQDKQIINKAIYLALGVSLIGKKELLGMWLSENEGAKFWLSVLTELQNRGVQDILIACADGLKGFPDAINTVYPKARVQLCIVHMVRYSMKFVPWTDKRP
;
A
#
# COMPACT_ATOMS: atom_id res chain seq x y z
N MET A 1 -11.28 15.65 -8.98
CA MET A 1 -9.89 15.39 -8.57
C MET A 1 -9.90 15.29 -7.06
N SER A 2 -10.10 14.11 -6.50
CA SER A 2 -9.94 13.91 -5.05
C SER A 2 -8.45 13.68 -4.83
N ALA A 3 -7.78 14.67 -4.22
CA ALA A 3 -6.44 14.48 -3.71
C ALA A 3 -6.44 13.26 -2.78
N VAL A 4 -5.48 12.36 -2.96
CA VAL A 4 -5.20 11.30 -1.98
C VAL A 4 -5.05 12.00 -0.64
N ASP A 5 -5.85 11.61 0.33
CA ASP A 5 -5.85 12.25 1.65
C ASP A 5 -4.59 11.85 2.41
N TRP A 6 -3.54 12.62 2.21
CA TRP A 6 -2.25 12.48 2.90
C TRP A 6 -2.35 12.77 4.40
N SER A 7 -3.47 13.39 4.85
CA SER A 7 -3.70 13.65 6.26
C SER A 7 -3.69 12.36 7.08
N ALA A 8 -4.10 11.24 6.48
CA ALA A 8 -4.05 9.93 7.12
C ALA A 8 -2.60 9.39 7.26
N PHE A 9 -1.70 9.71 6.32
CA PHE A 9 -0.29 9.36 6.44
C PHE A 9 0.45 10.29 7.43
N GLU A 10 0.11 11.58 7.43
CA GLU A 10 0.54 12.52 8.48
C GLU A 10 0.06 12.08 9.86
N VAL A 11 -1.17 11.57 9.98
CA VAL A 11 -1.69 11.00 11.21
C VAL A 11 -0.94 9.73 11.61
N LEU A 12 -0.55 8.86 10.69
CA LEU A 12 0.28 7.69 10.96
C LEU A 12 1.67 8.08 11.44
N THR A 13 2.31 9.02 10.77
CA THR A 13 3.67 9.47 11.11
C THR A 13 3.70 10.42 12.31
N SER A 14 2.71 11.28 12.48
CA SER A 14 2.59 12.14 13.67
C SER A 14 2.20 11.36 14.92
N ARG A 15 1.63 10.16 14.73
CA ARG A 15 1.22 9.25 15.83
C ARG A 15 2.03 7.97 15.92
N LEU A 16 3.10 7.81 15.15
CA LEU A 16 4.18 6.97 15.61
C LEU A 16 4.46 7.47 17.03
N ASN A 17 4.11 6.60 18.02
CA ASN A 17 4.21 6.94 19.44
C ASN A 17 5.61 7.52 19.71
N ARG A 18 5.74 8.85 19.59
CA ARG A 18 7.04 9.54 19.68
C ARG A 18 7.81 9.19 20.95
N PRO A 19 7.14 9.04 22.13
CA PRO A 19 7.79 8.48 23.30
C PRO A 19 8.30 7.06 23.07
N GLY A 20 7.54 6.17 22.46
CA GLY A 20 7.97 4.79 22.20
C GLY A 20 9.12 4.67 21.21
N ILE A 21 9.23 5.58 20.23
CA ILE A 21 10.41 5.62 19.33
C ILE A 21 11.64 6.07 20.11
N VAL A 22 11.53 7.10 20.94
CA VAL A 22 12.63 7.59 21.79
C VAL A 22 13.10 6.48 22.73
N GLU A 23 12.18 5.82 23.43
CA GLU A 23 12.47 4.69 24.32
C GLU A 23 13.14 3.53 23.58
N SER A 24 12.60 3.13 22.39
CA SER A 24 13.17 2.03 21.62
C SER A 24 14.58 2.34 21.10
N ILE A 25 14.87 3.58 20.69
CA ILE A 25 16.18 3.95 20.22
C ILE A 25 17.16 3.99 21.41
N GLN A 26 16.73 4.47 22.55
CA GLN A 26 17.53 4.46 23.77
C GLN A 26 17.86 3.04 24.22
N GLU A 27 16.88 2.11 24.19
CA GLU A 27 17.09 0.70 24.52
C GLU A 27 18.05 -0.02 23.54
N LEU A 28 17.92 0.26 22.22
CA LEU A 28 18.68 -0.46 21.20
C LEU A 28 20.10 0.10 20.97
N TYR A 29 20.28 1.41 21.13
CA TYR A 29 21.50 2.10 20.73
C TYR A 29 22.16 2.88 21.86
N ASP A 30 21.56 2.91 23.06
CA ASP A 30 22.03 3.68 24.23
C ASP A 30 22.26 5.17 23.91
N VAL A 31 21.39 5.75 23.06
CA VAL A 31 21.46 7.13 22.59
C VAL A 31 20.23 7.90 23.04
N ASP A 32 20.46 9.01 23.74
CA ASP A 32 19.41 9.94 24.14
C ASP A 32 19.02 10.85 22.98
N ILE A 33 17.78 10.73 22.50
CA ILE A 33 17.23 11.56 21.43
C ILE A 33 16.03 12.36 21.94
N SER A 34 15.91 13.61 21.49
CA SER A 34 14.78 14.45 21.85
C SER A 34 13.56 14.16 20.97
N SER A 35 12.35 14.31 21.51
CA SER A 35 11.10 14.21 20.74
C SER A 35 11.04 15.25 19.61
N SER A 36 11.71 16.39 19.74
CA SER A 36 11.82 17.39 18.69
C SER A 36 12.71 16.94 17.53
N LEU A 37 13.76 16.15 17.80
CA LEU A 37 14.58 15.54 16.76
C LEU A 37 13.78 14.51 15.97
N VAL A 38 13.04 13.64 16.66
CA VAL A 38 12.15 12.67 16.03
C VAL A 38 11.14 13.37 15.12
N SER A 39 10.51 14.45 15.59
CA SER A 39 9.57 15.24 14.78
C SER A 39 10.23 15.78 13.51
N ARG A 40 11.36 16.43 13.63
CA ARG A 40 12.08 17.03 12.49
C ARG A 40 12.53 15.99 11.47
N VAL A 41 12.99 14.82 11.93
CA VAL A 41 13.37 13.72 11.04
C VAL A 41 12.13 13.16 10.33
N THR A 42 11.01 13.01 11.06
CA THR A 42 9.75 12.55 10.48
C THR A 42 9.23 13.52 9.42
N ASP A 43 9.28 14.83 9.69
CA ASP A 43 8.81 15.86 8.76
C ASP A 43 9.66 15.84 7.46
N ASN A 44 10.98 15.71 7.56
CA ASN A 44 11.86 15.58 6.39
C ASN A 44 11.56 14.30 5.59
N ILE A 45 11.31 13.17 6.25
CA ILE A 45 10.96 11.91 5.59
C ILE A 45 9.62 12.03 4.87
N LEU A 46 8.67 12.82 5.39
CA LEU A 46 7.38 13.05 4.74
C LEU A 46 7.53 13.76 3.39
N GLU A 47 8.41 14.76 3.30
CA GLU A 47 8.71 15.43 2.04
C GLU A 47 9.30 14.45 1.02
N ASP A 48 10.27 13.64 1.42
CA ASP A 48 10.89 12.61 0.58
C ASP A 48 9.88 11.56 0.12
N ILE A 49 9.01 11.09 1.01
CA ILE A 49 7.95 10.14 0.68
C ILE A 49 6.96 10.75 -0.31
N THR A 50 6.58 12.01 -0.11
CA THR A 50 5.66 12.73 -1.00
C THR A 50 6.29 12.89 -2.39
N ALA A 51 7.56 13.28 -2.46
CA ALA A 51 8.29 13.37 -3.73
C ALA A 51 8.41 12.00 -4.41
N TRP A 52 8.74 10.95 -3.65
CA TRP A 52 8.81 9.58 -4.15
C TRP A 52 7.45 9.09 -4.68
N GLN A 53 6.36 9.32 -3.94
CA GLN A 53 5.02 8.90 -4.33
C GLN A 53 4.56 9.60 -5.62
N ASN A 54 4.94 10.86 -5.82
CA ASN A 54 4.56 11.65 -7.00
C ASN A 54 5.54 11.53 -8.18
N ARG A 55 6.61 10.74 -8.04
CA ARG A 55 7.60 10.60 -9.11
C ARG A 55 6.99 10.05 -10.40
N PRO A 56 7.50 10.46 -11.59
CA PRO A 56 7.14 9.84 -12.84
C PRO A 56 7.47 8.34 -12.84
N LEU A 57 6.62 7.55 -13.47
CA LEU A 57 6.78 6.10 -13.60
C LEU A 57 7.09 5.74 -15.06
N SER A 58 7.62 4.53 -15.27
CA SER A 58 7.81 3.99 -16.61
C SER A 58 6.47 3.82 -17.32
N SER A 59 6.45 3.98 -18.64
CA SER A 59 5.22 3.87 -19.41
C SER A 59 4.66 2.45 -19.50
N ILE A 60 5.50 1.42 -19.32
CA ILE A 60 5.13 0.01 -19.47
C ILE A 60 5.66 -0.79 -18.29
N TYR A 61 4.75 -1.56 -17.68
CA TYR A 61 5.07 -2.59 -16.70
C TYR A 61 4.50 -3.94 -17.15
N PRO A 62 5.36 -4.93 -17.49
CA PRO A 62 4.90 -6.28 -17.83
C PRO A 62 4.02 -6.91 -16.77
N ILE A 63 4.33 -6.73 -15.49
CA ILE A 63 3.55 -7.26 -14.39
C ILE A 63 3.39 -6.18 -13.32
N VAL A 64 2.17 -6.01 -12.83
CA VAL A 64 1.86 -5.18 -11.65
C VAL A 64 1.10 -6.04 -10.65
N TYR A 65 1.61 -6.10 -9.43
CA TYR A 65 0.93 -6.70 -8.28
C TYR A 65 0.20 -5.62 -7.51
N LEU A 66 -1.07 -5.84 -7.28
CA LEU A 66 -1.97 -4.94 -6.55
C LEU A 66 -2.47 -5.70 -5.32
N ASP A 67 -2.09 -5.25 -4.15
CA ASP A 67 -2.39 -5.91 -2.87
C ASP A 67 -2.85 -4.90 -1.83
N CYS A 68 -3.59 -5.36 -0.85
CA CYS A 68 -4.08 -4.55 0.25
C CYS A 68 -3.80 -5.24 1.59
N ILE A 69 -3.13 -4.52 2.48
CA ILE A 69 -2.80 -4.97 3.82
C ILE A 69 -3.63 -4.20 4.83
N VAL A 70 -4.40 -4.90 5.66
CA VAL A 70 -5.14 -4.26 6.75
C VAL A 70 -4.28 -4.24 8.00
N VAL A 71 -4.04 -3.05 8.52
CA VAL A 71 -3.28 -2.80 9.75
C VAL A 71 -4.16 -2.21 10.83
N LYS A 72 -3.84 -2.52 12.10
CA LYS A 72 -4.50 -1.91 13.25
C LYS A 72 -3.72 -0.68 13.69
N VAL A 73 -4.38 0.45 13.71
CA VAL A 73 -3.80 1.73 14.12
C VAL A 73 -4.55 2.25 15.34
N CYS A 74 -3.81 2.69 16.35
CA CYS A 74 -4.41 3.37 17.51
C CYS A 74 -4.63 4.85 17.16
N GLN A 75 -5.89 5.25 17.03
CA GLN A 75 -6.29 6.63 16.77
C GLN A 75 -7.27 7.09 17.85
N ASP A 76 -6.98 8.23 18.51
CA ASP A 76 -7.79 8.80 19.59
C ASP A 76 -8.13 7.77 20.70
N LYS A 77 -7.11 6.95 21.10
CA LYS A 77 -7.24 5.86 22.08
C LYS A 77 -8.17 4.72 21.63
N GLN A 78 -8.55 4.68 20.37
CA GLN A 78 -9.33 3.60 19.77
C GLN A 78 -8.48 2.84 18.73
N ILE A 79 -8.64 1.53 18.69
CA ILE A 79 -7.99 0.71 17.68
C ILE A 79 -8.91 0.66 16.47
N ILE A 80 -8.45 1.24 15.36
CA ILE A 80 -9.16 1.21 14.08
C ILE A 80 -8.35 0.41 13.05
N ASN A 81 -9.06 -0.19 12.11
CA ASN A 81 -8.43 -0.83 10.97
C ASN A 81 -8.19 0.21 9.87
N LYS A 82 -6.96 0.21 9.31
CA LYS A 82 -6.62 1.00 8.11
C LYS A 82 -6.14 0.05 7.03
N ALA A 83 -6.55 0.31 5.80
CA ALA A 83 -6.15 -0.44 4.62
C ALA A 83 -4.97 0.27 3.94
N ILE A 84 -3.85 -0.41 3.78
CA ILE A 84 -2.68 0.05 3.03
C ILE A 84 -2.71 -0.64 1.67
N TYR A 85 -2.91 0.12 0.62
CA TYR A 85 -2.88 -0.33 -0.76
C TYR A 85 -1.47 -0.24 -1.31
N LEU A 86 -1.03 -1.28 -1.97
CA LEU A 86 0.32 -1.40 -2.51
C LEU A 86 0.25 -1.73 -4.00
N ALA A 87 1.02 -1.01 -4.81
CA ALA A 87 1.25 -1.36 -6.20
C ALA A 87 2.75 -1.64 -6.41
N LEU A 88 3.09 -2.88 -6.78
CA LEU A 88 4.44 -3.32 -7.06
C LEU A 88 4.55 -3.65 -8.55
N GLY A 89 5.38 -2.92 -9.29
CA GLY A 89 5.64 -3.15 -10.69
C GLY A 89 6.89 -4.00 -10.94
N VAL A 90 6.86 -4.77 -12.02
CA VAL A 90 8.06 -5.40 -12.59
C VAL A 90 8.39 -4.68 -13.89
N SER A 91 9.57 -4.07 -13.96
CA SER A 91 10.03 -3.33 -15.14
C SER A 91 10.40 -4.27 -16.30
N LEU A 92 10.60 -3.72 -17.50
CA LEU A 92 11.04 -4.48 -18.67
C LEU A 92 12.37 -5.21 -18.51
N ILE A 93 13.21 -4.76 -17.57
CA ILE A 93 14.48 -5.43 -17.23
C ILE A 93 14.33 -6.42 -16.07
N GLY A 94 13.10 -6.74 -15.65
CA GLY A 94 12.82 -7.68 -14.58
C GLY A 94 13.01 -7.13 -13.15
N LYS A 95 13.32 -5.86 -12.97
CA LYS A 95 13.49 -5.26 -11.64
C LYS A 95 12.12 -4.98 -11.02
N LYS A 96 11.94 -5.39 -9.76
CA LYS A 96 10.77 -5.05 -8.95
C LYS A 96 10.94 -3.67 -8.34
N GLU A 97 9.88 -2.86 -8.41
CA GLU A 97 9.84 -1.56 -7.74
C GLU A 97 8.45 -1.29 -7.15
N LEU A 98 8.42 -0.64 -6.01
CA LEU A 98 7.18 -0.19 -5.41
C LEU A 98 6.73 1.08 -6.14
N LEU A 99 5.57 1.01 -6.82
CA LEU A 99 5.03 2.12 -7.61
C LEU A 99 4.36 3.16 -6.72
N GLY A 100 3.74 2.73 -5.64
CA GLY A 100 3.11 3.60 -4.67
C GLY A 100 2.46 2.84 -3.52
N MET A 101 2.14 3.61 -2.48
CA MET A 101 1.39 3.18 -1.30
C MET A 101 0.28 4.18 -1.03
N TRP A 102 -0.90 3.70 -0.70
CA TRP A 102 -2.05 4.55 -0.37
C TRP A 102 -2.72 4.03 0.88
N LEU A 103 -3.19 4.95 1.71
CA LEU A 103 -3.91 4.63 2.93
C LEU A 103 -5.39 4.96 2.78
N SER A 104 -6.25 4.06 3.22
CA SER A 104 -7.70 4.28 3.25
C SER A 104 -8.32 3.68 4.51
N GLU A 105 -9.47 4.18 4.91
CA GLU A 105 -10.25 3.61 6.02
C GLU A 105 -10.99 2.34 5.63
N ASN A 106 -11.33 2.20 4.34
CA ASN A 106 -12.11 1.09 3.84
C ASN A 106 -11.43 0.46 2.62
N GLU A 107 -11.45 -0.87 2.58
CA GLU A 107 -11.10 -1.64 1.40
C GLU A 107 -12.26 -1.59 0.40
N GLY A 108 -11.98 -1.24 -0.86
CA GLY A 108 -13.03 -1.20 -1.87
C GLY A 108 -12.55 -0.96 -3.30
N ALA A 109 -13.32 -1.47 -4.28
CA ALA A 109 -13.02 -1.35 -5.70
C ALA A 109 -12.95 0.11 -6.18
N LYS A 110 -13.73 1.01 -5.57
CA LYS A 110 -13.70 2.45 -5.91
C LYS A 110 -12.35 3.08 -5.58
N PHE A 111 -11.73 2.68 -4.48
CA PHE A 111 -10.41 3.19 -4.12
C PHE A 111 -9.35 2.66 -5.09
N TRP A 112 -9.43 1.39 -5.48
CA TRP A 112 -8.57 0.83 -6.51
C TRP A 112 -8.65 1.58 -7.84
N LEU A 113 -9.84 2.03 -8.23
CA LEU A 113 -10.00 2.85 -9.44
C LEU A 113 -9.20 4.15 -9.33
N SER A 114 -9.20 4.82 -8.16
CA SER A 114 -8.40 6.04 -7.94
C SER A 114 -6.90 5.76 -7.96
N VAL A 115 -6.45 4.65 -7.36
CA VAL A 115 -5.04 4.20 -7.38
C VAL A 115 -4.56 3.95 -8.83
N LEU A 116 -5.34 3.21 -9.61
CA LEU A 116 -5.01 2.90 -11.00
C LEU A 116 -4.97 4.16 -11.88
N THR A 117 -5.91 5.09 -11.66
CA THR A 117 -5.94 6.39 -12.35
C THR A 117 -4.71 7.23 -11.99
N GLU A 118 -4.28 7.21 -10.72
CA GLU A 118 -3.06 7.90 -10.30
C GLU A 118 -1.82 7.31 -10.96
N LEU A 119 -1.69 5.98 -11.02
CA LEU A 119 -0.60 5.34 -11.75
C LEU A 119 -0.56 5.78 -13.22
N GLN A 120 -1.72 5.88 -13.88
CA GLN A 120 -1.83 6.37 -15.25
C GLN A 120 -1.39 7.84 -15.35
N ASN A 121 -1.82 8.71 -14.44
CA ASN A 121 -1.43 10.12 -14.41
C ASN A 121 0.08 10.29 -14.17
N ARG A 122 0.73 9.36 -13.48
CA ARG A 122 2.18 9.33 -13.25
C ARG A 122 2.98 8.71 -14.40
N GLY A 123 2.31 8.33 -15.48
CA GLY A 123 2.95 7.91 -16.73
C GLY A 123 2.76 6.46 -17.12
N VAL A 124 2.17 5.60 -16.29
CA VAL A 124 1.92 4.19 -16.66
C VAL A 124 0.83 4.13 -17.71
N GLN A 125 1.19 3.77 -18.93
CA GLN A 125 0.27 3.67 -20.08
C GLN A 125 -0.22 2.24 -20.30
N ASP A 126 0.67 1.26 -20.13
CA ASP A 126 0.35 -0.15 -20.37
C ASP A 126 0.81 -1.05 -19.21
N ILE A 127 -0.09 -1.95 -18.85
CA ILE A 127 0.15 -3.09 -17.94
C ILE A 127 -0.23 -4.35 -18.70
N LEU A 128 0.68 -5.33 -18.83
CA LEU A 128 0.34 -6.56 -19.56
C LEU A 128 -0.41 -7.55 -18.66
N ILE A 129 0.06 -7.72 -17.42
CA ILE A 129 -0.55 -8.61 -16.42
C ILE A 129 -0.74 -7.83 -15.13
N ALA A 130 -1.98 -7.69 -14.68
CA ALA A 130 -2.33 -7.14 -13.38
C ALA A 130 -2.70 -8.29 -12.43
N CYS A 131 -1.87 -8.53 -11.43
CA CYS A 131 -2.11 -9.52 -10.39
C CYS A 131 -2.88 -8.86 -9.24
N ALA A 132 -4.11 -9.30 -9.01
CA ALA A 132 -5.02 -8.74 -8.01
C ALA A 132 -5.61 -9.83 -7.11
N ASP A 133 -6.12 -9.43 -5.94
CA ASP A 133 -6.96 -10.31 -5.14
C ASP A 133 -8.34 -10.52 -5.81
N GLY A 134 -9.15 -11.40 -5.23
CA GLY A 134 -10.50 -11.70 -5.72
C GLY A 134 -11.57 -10.70 -5.26
N LEU A 135 -11.23 -9.46 -4.90
CA LEU A 135 -12.18 -8.45 -4.46
C LEU A 135 -13.17 -8.13 -5.56
N LYS A 136 -14.47 -8.18 -5.22
CA LYS A 136 -15.56 -7.91 -6.16
C LYS A 136 -15.44 -6.50 -6.76
N GLY A 137 -15.50 -6.42 -8.10
CA GLY A 137 -15.39 -5.17 -8.85
C GLY A 137 -13.96 -4.69 -9.09
N PHE A 138 -12.94 -5.36 -8.56
CA PHE A 138 -11.55 -4.99 -8.80
C PHE A 138 -11.12 -5.28 -10.25
N PRO A 139 -11.44 -6.45 -10.86
CA PRO A 139 -11.18 -6.67 -12.28
C PRO A 139 -11.82 -5.60 -13.19
N ASP A 140 -13.02 -5.13 -12.84
CA ASP A 140 -13.72 -4.09 -13.61
C ASP A 140 -12.99 -2.74 -13.49
N ALA A 141 -12.46 -2.40 -12.31
CA ALA A 141 -11.66 -1.20 -12.11
C ALA A 141 -10.36 -1.26 -12.94
N ILE A 142 -9.67 -2.40 -12.99
CA ILE A 142 -8.48 -2.60 -13.81
C ILE A 142 -8.84 -2.43 -15.30
N ASN A 143 -9.87 -3.11 -15.78
CA ASN A 143 -10.30 -3.06 -17.18
C ASN A 143 -10.77 -1.65 -17.60
N THR A 144 -11.26 -0.84 -16.66
CA THR A 144 -11.67 0.54 -16.92
C THR A 144 -10.47 1.42 -17.26
N VAL A 145 -9.36 1.29 -16.52
CA VAL A 145 -8.16 2.13 -16.69
C VAL A 145 -7.18 1.51 -17.68
N TYR A 146 -7.01 0.20 -17.62
CA TYR A 146 -6.08 -0.58 -18.45
C TYR A 146 -6.83 -1.71 -19.22
N PRO A 147 -7.60 -1.38 -20.25
CA PRO A 147 -8.46 -2.35 -20.93
C PRO A 147 -7.72 -3.49 -21.65
N LYS A 148 -6.42 -3.31 -21.89
CA LYS A 148 -5.57 -4.35 -22.50
C LYS A 148 -4.88 -5.24 -21.46
N ALA A 149 -4.94 -4.91 -20.19
CA ALA A 149 -4.30 -5.68 -19.14
C ALA A 149 -5.01 -7.02 -18.95
N ARG A 150 -4.23 -8.09 -18.82
CA ARG A 150 -4.76 -9.38 -18.37
C ARG A 150 -4.82 -9.40 -16.85
N VAL A 151 -6.03 -9.55 -16.32
CA VAL A 151 -6.20 -9.70 -14.87
C VAL A 151 -5.90 -11.14 -14.47
N GLN A 152 -4.92 -11.32 -13.60
CA GLN A 152 -4.56 -12.59 -12.98
C GLN A 152 -4.93 -12.55 -11.51
N LEU A 153 -5.82 -13.45 -11.08
CA LEU A 153 -6.13 -13.57 -9.66
C LEU A 153 -4.93 -14.13 -8.88
N CYS A 154 -4.66 -13.55 -7.74
CA CYS A 154 -3.57 -13.96 -6.86
C CYS A 154 -3.80 -15.38 -6.33
N ILE A 155 -2.92 -16.32 -6.69
CA ILE A 155 -3.03 -17.72 -6.27
C ILE A 155 -2.98 -17.85 -4.74
N VAL A 156 -2.16 -17.04 -4.07
CA VAL A 156 -2.04 -17.05 -2.60
C VAL A 156 -3.37 -16.68 -1.94
N HIS A 157 -4.05 -15.64 -2.43
CA HIS A 157 -5.37 -15.25 -1.93
C HIS A 157 -6.42 -16.31 -2.25
N MET A 158 -6.37 -16.92 -3.43
CA MET A 158 -7.26 -18.00 -3.81
C MET A 158 -7.12 -19.22 -2.88
N VAL A 159 -5.88 -19.65 -2.60
CA VAL A 159 -5.60 -20.75 -1.68
C VAL A 159 -6.06 -20.40 -0.26
N ARG A 160 -5.71 -19.21 0.25
CA ARG A 160 -6.15 -18.76 1.59
C ARG A 160 -7.69 -18.72 1.69
N TYR A 161 -8.37 -18.29 0.65
CA TYR A 161 -9.82 -18.25 0.62
C TYR A 161 -10.39 -19.67 0.61
N SER A 162 -9.85 -20.57 -0.19
CA SER A 162 -10.27 -21.99 -0.23
C SER A 162 -10.09 -22.67 1.11
N MET A 163 -9.03 -22.36 1.85
CA MET A 163 -8.76 -22.89 3.19
C MET A 163 -9.81 -22.48 4.24
N LYS A 164 -10.62 -21.45 3.98
CA LYS A 164 -11.73 -21.09 4.89
C LYS A 164 -12.83 -22.18 4.95
N PHE A 165 -12.95 -22.97 3.89
CA PHE A 165 -13.94 -24.04 3.77
C PHE A 165 -13.41 -25.40 4.27
N VAL A 166 -12.13 -25.49 4.63
CA VAL A 166 -11.50 -26.71 5.15
C VAL A 166 -11.63 -26.73 6.67
N PRO A 167 -12.09 -27.85 7.30
CA PRO A 167 -12.13 -28.01 8.74
C PRO A 167 -10.74 -27.79 9.36
N TRP A 168 -10.72 -27.30 10.60
CA TRP A 168 -9.45 -27.04 11.31
C TRP A 168 -8.53 -28.26 11.41
N THR A 169 -9.11 -29.46 11.56
CA THR A 169 -8.40 -30.73 11.63
C THR A 169 -7.57 -31.01 10.39
N ASP A 170 -8.02 -30.57 9.21
CA ASP A 170 -7.42 -30.87 7.91
C ASP A 170 -6.48 -29.75 7.43
N LYS A 171 -6.35 -28.65 8.22
CA LYS A 171 -5.45 -27.52 7.94
C LYS A 171 -4.02 -27.73 8.38
N ARG A 172 -3.74 -28.83 9.11
CA ARG A 172 -2.39 -29.13 9.57
C ARG A 172 -1.61 -29.85 8.49
N PRO A 173 -0.33 -29.47 8.28
CA PRO A 173 0.60 -30.26 7.48
C PRO A 173 0.88 -31.61 8.14
#